data_f5d35b31cd157a0a8f83575cf03ad513
#
_entry.id   f5d35b31cd157a0a8f83575cf03ad513
#
_cell.length_a   1.000
_cell.length_b   1.000
_cell.length_c   1.000
_cell.angle_alpha   90.00
_cell.angle_beta   90.00
_cell.angle_gamma   90.00
#
_symmetry.space_group_name_H-M   'P 1'
#
loop_
_entity.id
_entity.type
_entity.pdbx_description
1 polymer ?
#
loop_
_entity_poly.entity_id
_entity_poly.type
_entity_poly.pdbx_seq_one_letter_code
_entity_poly.pdbx_strand_id
1 'polypeptide(L)'
;MNSGKIIETVLREINRSVSGVSHESLEALVNAVNREKRIFCDGVGRSRLKAEGFAMRLIQMGFTALVVGEATTPAITRDDILLICSASGETPMLVEHAAKAKKVGAAIMLITTSEASSLAV
;
A
#
# COMPACT_ATOMS: atom_id res chain seq x y z
N MET A 1 -0.74 23.11 27.92
CA MET A 1 -0.38 22.37 26.70
C MET A 1 0.29 23.32 25.72
N ASN A 2 1.45 22.97 25.19
CA ASN A 2 2.16 23.79 24.20
C ASN A 2 1.94 23.19 22.80
N SER A 3 1.03 23.79 22.05
CA SER A 3 0.68 23.33 20.70
C SER A 3 1.88 23.38 19.73
N GLY A 4 2.76 24.37 19.88
CA GLY A 4 3.97 24.46 19.06
C GLY A 4 4.88 23.25 19.22
N LYS A 5 5.11 22.80 20.45
CA LYS A 5 5.92 21.62 20.73
C LYS A 5 5.27 20.33 20.20
N ILE A 6 3.95 20.26 20.25
CA ILE A 6 3.22 19.11 19.69
C ILE A 6 3.39 19.05 18.18
N ILE A 7 3.24 20.18 17.50
CA ILE A 7 3.43 20.28 16.05
C ILE A 7 4.84 19.89 15.66
N GLU A 8 5.86 20.42 16.34
CA GLU A 8 7.25 20.07 16.09
C GLU A 8 7.50 18.56 16.26
N THR A 9 6.95 17.97 17.30
CA THR A 9 7.09 16.53 17.57
C THR A 9 6.47 15.71 16.44
N VAL A 10 5.26 16.05 16.02
CA VAL A 10 4.56 15.37 14.91
C VAL A 10 5.36 15.47 13.62
N LEU A 11 5.83 16.67 13.28
CA LEU A 11 6.61 16.88 12.06
C LEU A 11 7.94 16.13 12.09
N ARG A 12 8.58 16.05 13.25
CA ARG A 12 9.83 15.31 13.43
C ARG A 12 9.61 13.81 13.24
N GLU A 13 8.54 13.27 13.80
CA GLU A 13 8.20 11.85 13.65
C GLU A 13 7.87 11.50 12.20
N ILE A 14 7.10 12.33 11.51
CA ILE A 14 6.79 12.16 10.09
C ILE A 14 8.08 12.18 9.27
N ASN A 15 8.92 13.19 9.46
CA ASN A 15 10.18 13.32 8.75
C ASN A 15 11.08 12.09 8.95
N ARG A 16 11.19 11.63 10.20
CA ARG A 16 11.97 10.44 10.54
C ARG A 16 11.47 9.19 9.83
N SER A 17 10.16 8.98 9.79
CA SER A 17 9.54 7.83 9.14
C SER A 17 9.74 7.87 7.63
N VAL A 18 9.47 9.00 7.00
CA VAL A 18 9.57 9.18 5.56
C VAL A 18 11.01 9.11 5.08
N SER A 19 11.94 9.73 5.81
CA SER A 19 13.37 9.72 5.47
C SER A 19 14.01 8.33 5.61
N GLY A 20 13.38 7.42 6.33
CA GLY A 20 13.83 6.03 6.46
C GLY A 20 13.52 5.14 5.28
N VAL A 21 12.68 5.60 4.34
CA VAL A 21 12.36 4.83 3.13
C VAL A 21 13.52 4.90 2.15
N SER A 22 13.96 3.75 1.64
CA SER A 22 15.04 3.73 0.67
C SER A 22 14.61 4.30 -0.69
N HIS A 23 15.50 5.03 -1.35
CA HIS A 23 15.26 5.54 -2.70
C HIS A 23 15.03 4.41 -3.70
N GLU A 24 15.77 3.33 -3.57
CA GLU A 24 15.63 2.14 -4.42
C GLU A 24 14.23 1.52 -4.32
N SER A 25 13.71 1.34 -3.10
CA SER A 25 12.36 0.82 -2.89
C SER A 25 11.30 1.75 -3.47
N LEU A 26 11.48 3.05 -3.31
CA LEU A 26 10.54 4.04 -3.81
C LEU A 26 10.54 4.09 -5.34
N GLU A 27 11.70 4.05 -5.97
CA GLU A 27 11.83 3.98 -7.43
C GLU A 27 11.22 2.70 -7.99
N ALA A 28 11.43 1.56 -7.33
CA ALA A 28 10.83 0.29 -7.73
C ALA A 28 9.30 0.36 -7.73
N LEU A 29 8.73 0.98 -6.69
CA LEU A 29 7.29 1.19 -6.59
C LEU A 29 6.78 2.10 -7.71
N VAL A 30 7.43 3.23 -7.93
CA VAL A 30 7.05 4.19 -8.98
C VAL A 30 7.13 3.55 -10.35
N ASN A 31 8.18 2.79 -10.63
CA ASN A 31 8.37 2.14 -11.93
C ASN A 31 7.38 1.00 -12.19
N ALA A 32 6.91 0.34 -11.14
CA ALA A 32 5.94 -0.75 -11.26
C ALA A 32 4.52 -0.23 -11.52
N VAL A 33 4.18 0.95 -10.99
CA VAL A 33 2.87 1.57 -11.20
C VAL A 33 2.81 2.20 -12.58
N ASN A 34 1.98 1.66 -13.46
CA ASN A 34 1.80 2.17 -14.82
C ASN A 34 0.31 2.16 -15.22
N ARG A 35 -0.02 2.87 -16.31
CA ARG A 35 -1.40 3.02 -16.77
C ARG A 35 -1.98 1.81 -17.47
N GLU A 36 -1.15 0.87 -17.86
CA GLU A 36 -1.56 -0.35 -18.56
C GLU A 36 -2.01 -1.45 -17.59
N LYS A 37 -1.62 -1.33 -16.31
CA LYS A 37 -1.95 -2.31 -15.29
C LYS A 37 -3.04 -1.81 -14.36
N ARG A 38 -3.87 -2.74 -13.88
CA ARG A 38 -4.82 -2.42 -12.80
C ARG A 38 -4.09 -2.52 -11.47
N ILE A 39 -4.35 -1.56 -10.60
CA ILE A 39 -3.73 -1.49 -9.27
C ILE A 39 -4.82 -1.75 -8.23
N PHE A 40 -4.70 -2.88 -7.54
CA PHE A 40 -5.61 -3.26 -6.46
C PHE A 40 -5.02 -2.75 -5.15
N CYS A 41 -5.72 -1.84 -4.48
CA CYS A 41 -5.30 -1.26 -3.21
C CYS A 41 -5.99 -1.98 -2.06
N ASP A 42 -5.22 -2.40 -1.07
CA ASP A 42 -5.70 -3.23 0.03
C ASP A 42 -5.18 -2.75 1.39
N GLY A 43 -5.96 -3.00 2.41
CA GLY A 43 -5.66 -2.63 3.78
C GLY A 43 -6.83 -2.99 4.69
N VAL A 44 -6.59 -2.92 5.99
CA VAL A 44 -7.62 -3.16 7.01
C VAL A 44 -7.62 -2.00 8.01
N GLY A 45 -8.81 -1.58 8.44
CA GLY A 45 -8.97 -0.50 9.40
C GLY A 45 -8.44 0.84 8.87
N ARG A 46 -7.60 1.51 9.66
CA ARG A 46 -7.02 2.82 9.27
C ARG A 46 -6.14 2.72 8.02
N SER A 47 -5.41 1.63 7.87
CA SER A 47 -4.62 1.39 6.66
C SER A 47 -5.50 1.24 5.42
N ARG A 48 -6.71 0.66 5.57
CA ARG A 48 -7.68 0.59 4.48
C ARG A 48 -8.13 1.99 4.03
N LEU A 49 -8.39 2.90 4.98
CA LEU A 49 -8.76 4.28 4.64
C LEU A 49 -7.65 4.97 3.83
N LYS A 50 -6.40 4.71 4.16
CA LYS A 50 -5.25 5.24 3.39
C LYS A 50 -5.15 4.59 2.01
N ALA A 51 -5.37 3.29 1.91
CA ALA A 51 -5.39 2.57 0.63
C ALA A 51 -6.52 3.08 -0.28
N GLU A 52 -7.71 3.31 0.27
CA GLU A 52 -8.84 3.89 -0.47
C GLU A 52 -8.52 5.31 -0.99
N GLY A 53 -7.95 6.16 -0.13
CA GLY A 53 -7.52 7.50 -0.51
C GLY A 53 -6.47 7.48 -1.62
N PHE A 54 -5.53 6.56 -1.54
CA PHE A 54 -4.51 6.36 -2.57
C PHE A 54 -5.12 5.88 -3.90
N ALA A 55 -6.04 4.93 -3.85
CA ALA A 55 -6.75 4.45 -5.04
C ALA A 55 -7.51 5.60 -5.73
N MET A 56 -8.22 6.41 -4.95
CA MET A 56 -8.91 7.58 -5.47
C MET A 56 -7.94 8.55 -6.17
N ARG A 57 -6.78 8.80 -5.57
CA ARG A 57 -5.76 9.68 -6.15
C ARG A 57 -5.21 9.12 -7.47
N LEU A 58 -4.95 7.82 -7.51
CA LEU A 58 -4.51 7.17 -8.74
C LEU A 58 -5.53 7.31 -9.86
N ILE A 59 -6.82 7.12 -9.56
CA ILE A 59 -7.90 7.29 -10.54
C ILE A 59 -7.93 8.73 -11.07
N GLN A 60 -7.80 9.72 -10.20
CA GLN A 60 -7.74 11.13 -10.60
C GLN A 60 -6.55 11.44 -11.51
N MET A 61 -5.47 10.68 -11.38
CA MET A 61 -4.26 10.81 -12.21
C MET A 61 -4.32 9.99 -13.49
N GLY A 62 -5.43 9.32 -13.79
CA GLY A 62 -5.62 8.54 -15.01
C GLY A 62 -5.16 7.08 -14.94
N PHE A 63 -4.87 6.58 -13.74
CA PHE A 63 -4.59 5.16 -13.53
C PHE A 63 -5.87 4.36 -13.33
N THR A 64 -5.82 3.07 -13.58
CA THR A 64 -6.90 2.14 -13.24
C THR A 64 -6.61 1.56 -11.85
N ALA A 65 -7.34 2.04 -10.86
CA ALA A 65 -7.20 1.59 -9.48
C ALA A 65 -8.52 1.04 -8.94
N LEU A 66 -8.41 0.03 -8.10
CA LEU A 66 -9.52 -0.69 -7.50
C LEU A 66 -9.24 -0.89 -6.02
N VAL A 67 -10.28 -1.05 -5.21
CA VAL A 67 -10.13 -1.35 -3.79
C VAL A 67 -10.57 -2.78 -3.55
N VAL A 68 -9.73 -3.58 -2.92
CA VAL A 68 -10.02 -4.98 -2.61
C VAL A 68 -11.22 -5.06 -1.67
N GLY A 69 -12.15 -5.96 -1.98
CA GLY A 69 -13.33 -6.19 -1.14
C GLY A 69 -14.55 -5.33 -1.46
N GLU A 70 -14.44 -4.37 -2.38
CA GLU A 70 -15.61 -3.64 -2.87
C GLU A 70 -16.49 -4.55 -3.73
N ALA A 71 -17.81 -4.31 -3.70
CA ALA A 71 -18.76 -5.17 -4.38
C ALA A 71 -18.52 -5.31 -5.89
N THR A 72 -17.98 -4.26 -6.52
CA THR A 72 -17.73 -4.23 -7.96
C THR A 72 -16.28 -4.52 -8.34
N THR A 73 -15.42 -4.84 -7.37
CA THR A 73 -14.03 -5.14 -7.63
C THR A 73 -13.90 -6.56 -8.22
N PRO A 74 -13.36 -6.71 -9.44
CA PRO A 74 -13.15 -8.01 -10.05
C PRO A 74 -12.01 -8.78 -9.37
N ALA A 75 -11.86 -10.05 -9.72
CA ALA A 75 -10.76 -10.86 -9.26
C ALA A 75 -9.42 -10.35 -9.82
N ILE A 76 -8.38 -10.43 -9.01
CA ILE A 76 -7.01 -10.09 -9.43
C ILE A 76 -6.48 -11.15 -10.40
N THR A 77 -5.69 -10.71 -11.38
CA THR A 77 -5.05 -11.59 -12.36
C THR A 77 -3.54 -11.41 -12.37
N ARG A 78 -2.83 -12.25 -13.09
CA ARG A 78 -1.37 -12.18 -13.24
C ARG A 78 -0.85 -10.86 -13.81
N ASP A 79 -1.69 -10.11 -14.52
CA ASP A 79 -1.31 -8.84 -15.14
C ASP A 79 -1.53 -7.63 -14.21
N ASP A 80 -2.07 -7.87 -13.03
CA ASP A 80 -2.41 -6.83 -12.07
C ASP A 80 -1.32 -6.64 -11.01
N ILE A 81 -1.46 -5.55 -10.26
CA ILE A 81 -0.61 -5.22 -9.12
C ILE A 81 -1.49 -5.18 -7.86
N LEU A 82 -1.05 -5.83 -6.79
CA LEU A 82 -1.65 -5.70 -5.47
C LEU A 82 -0.77 -4.80 -4.62
N LEU A 83 -1.31 -3.64 -4.24
CA LEU A 83 -0.65 -2.72 -3.31
C LEU A 83 -1.29 -2.84 -1.94
N ILE A 84 -0.53 -3.31 -0.97
CA ILE A 84 -0.98 -3.52 0.40
C ILE A 84 -0.40 -2.46 1.33
N CYS A 85 -1.27 -1.85 2.13
CA CYS A 85 -0.87 -0.98 3.24
C CYS A 85 -1.11 -1.73 4.54
N SER A 86 -0.05 -2.09 5.24
CA SER A 86 -0.11 -2.80 6.51
C SER A 86 1.05 -2.42 7.42
N ALA A 87 0.76 -1.70 8.49
CA ALA A 87 1.80 -1.27 9.44
C ALA A 87 2.55 -2.45 10.04
N SER A 88 1.85 -3.46 10.53
CA SER A 88 2.45 -4.66 11.12
C SER A 88 3.02 -5.64 10.10
N GLY A 89 2.43 -5.68 8.91
CA GLY A 89 2.71 -6.72 7.93
C GLY A 89 2.23 -8.11 8.32
N GLU A 90 1.40 -8.21 9.36
CA GLU A 90 0.94 -9.48 9.93
C GLU A 90 -0.58 -9.65 9.95
N THR A 91 -1.34 -8.71 9.40
CA THR A 91 -2.80 -8.78 9.37
C THR A 91 -3.25 -10.03 8.59
N PRO A 92 -3.95 -10.99 9.23
CA PRO A 92 -4.25 -12.30 8.62
C PRO A 92 -4.98 -12.22 7.28
N MET A 93 -5.96 -11.34 7.17
CA MET A 93 -6.71 -11.15 5.91
C MET A 93 -5.81 -10.67 4.78
N LEU A 94 -4.85 -9.77 5.06
CA LEU A 94 -3.92 -9.27 4.06
C LEU A 94 -2.89 -10.31 3.66
N VAL A 95 -2.43 -11.12 4.60
CA VAL A 95 -1.54 -12.26 4.32
C VAL A 95 -2.24 -13.25 3.38
N GLU A 96 -3.52 -13.53 3.61
CA GLU A 96 -4.33 -14.38 2.74
C GLU A 96 -4.50 -13.78 1.34
N HIS A 97 -4.81 -12.49 1.24
CA HIS A 97 -4.92 -11.80 -0.04
C HIS A 97 -3.60 -11.83 -0.82
N ALA A 98 -2.48 -11.59 -0.14
CA ALA A 98 -1.15 -11.67 -0.74
C ALA A 98 -0.85 -13.07 -1.26
N ALA A 99 -1.18 -14.12 -0.52
CA ALA A 99 -1.00 -15.50 -0.94
C ALA A 99 -1.81 -15.82 -2.21
N LYS A 100 -3.04 -15.36 -2.28
CA LYS A 100 -3.89 -15.53 -3.47
C LYS A 100 -3.32 -14.78 -4.68
N ALA A 101 -2.88 -13.54 -4.50
CA ALA A 101 -2.28 -12.75 -5.55
C ALA A 101 -0.98 -13.40 -6.08
N LYS A 102 -0.14 -13.88 -5.18
CA LYS A 102 1.08 -14.59 -5.53
C LYS A 102 0.80 -15.86 -6.32
N LYS A 103 -0.23 -16.61 -5.94
CA LYS A 103 -0.64 -17.84 -6.62
C LYS A 103 -1.05 -17.61 -8.08
N VAL A 104 -1.71 -16.50 -8.37
CA VAL A 104 -2.09 -16.16 -9.75
C VAL A 104 -0.97 -15.45 -10.52
N GLY A 105 0.13 -15.10 -9.86
CA GLY A 105 1.28 -14.46 -10.49
C GLY A 105 1.23 -12.94 -10.55
N ALA A 106 0.34 -12.29 -9.80
CA ALA A 106 0.28 -10.84 -9.70
C ALA A 106 1.52 -10.28 -8.96
N ALA A 107 1.94 -9.09 -9.34
CA ALA A 107 2.97 -8.37 -8.60
C ALA A 107 2.41 -7.85 -7.28
N ILE A 108 3.20 -7.91 -6.21
CA ILE A 108 2.79 -7.44 -4.89
C ILE A 108 3.74 -6.33 -4.43
N MET A 109 3.16 -5.25 -3.96
CA MET A 109 3.86 -4.14 -3.33
C MET A 109 3.34 -3.94 -1.93
N LEU A 110 4.23 -3.66 -1.00
CA LEU A 110 3.90 -3.51 0.41
C LEU A 110 4.43 -2.20 0.97
N ILE A 111 3.55 -1.47 1.63
CA ILE A 111 3.91 -0.33 2.47
C ILE A 111 3.74 -0.78 3.92
N THR A 112 4.83 -0.89 4.64
CA THR A 112 4.86 -1.42 6.00
C THR A 112 5.92 -0.73 6.85
N THR A 113 5.80 -0.86 8.16
CA THR A 113 6.84 -0.45 9.11
C THR A 113 7.75 -1.62 9.52
N SER A 114 7.49 -2.84 9.05
CA SER A 114 8.22 -4.05 9.45
C SER A 114 8.73 -4.83 8.24
N GLU A 115 10.03 -4.74 7.99
CA GLU A 115 10.71 -5.48 6.91
C GLU A 115 10.78 -6.99 7.16
N ALA A 116 10.66 -7.42 8.40
CA ALA A 116 10.71 -8.82 8.79
C ALA A 116 9.33 -9.47 8.91
N SER A 117 8.28 -8.78 8.48
CA SER A 117 6.91 -9.29 8.56
C SER A 117 6.61 -10.39 7.54
N SER A 118 5.55 -11.14 7.79
CA SER A 118 5.08 -12.21 6.89
C SER A 118 4.75 -11.69 5.49
N LEU A 119 4.22 -10.47 5.39
CA LEU A 119 3.92 -9.83 4.10
C LEU A 119 5.18 -9.40 3.34
N ALA A 120 6.25 -9.06 4.06
CA ALA A 120 7.48 -8.57 3.46
C ALA A 120 8.40 -9.68 2.93
N VAL A 121 8.14 -10.91 3.28
CA VAL A 121 8.97 -12.08 2.93
C VAL A 121 8.50 -12.79 1.65
#